data_8fbd1b3b4b339fbf492b22ee1a285718
#
_entry.id   8fbd1b3b4b339fbf492b22ee1a285718
#
_cell.length_a   1.000
_cell.length_b   1.000
_cell.length_c   1.000
_cell.angle_alpha   90.00
_cell.angle_beta   90.00
_cell.angle_gamma   90.00
#
_symmetry.space_group_name_H-M   'P 1'
#
loop_
_entity.id
_entity.type
_entity.pdbx_description
1 polymer ?
#
loop_
_entity_poly.entity_id
_entity_poly.type
_entity_poly.pdbx_seq_one_letter_code
_entity_poly.pdbx_strand_id
1 'polypeptide(L)'
;MNYIYLVKVFNIKEGIYVDTLEEETVAVCTDKNRAEEILKYNKGGIDDGCYNYGLIVTVVDGKVYGEINPVDLSIYKYNKEKDSFESLDDDRVNFIVKKRYCFLD
;
A
#
# COMPACT_ATOMS: atom_id res chain seq x y z
N MET A 1 -11.85 16.94 8.82
CA MET A 1 -11.34 16.47 7.54
C MET A 1 -11.45 14.96 7.49
N ASN A 2 -12.06 14.44 6.44
CA ASN A 2 -12.25 13.00 6.31
C ASN A 2 -11.15 12.37 5.46
N TYR A 3 -10.70 11.20 5.89
CA TYR A 3 -9.68 10.45 5.17
C TYR A 3 -10.27 9.21 4.55
N ILE A 4 -9.70 8.82 3.42
CA ILE A 4 -9.97 7.55 2.74
C ILE A 4 -8.69 6.73 2.77
N TYR A 5 -8.83 5.46 3.04
CA TYR A 5 -7.70 4.52 3.14
C TYR A 5 -7.80 3.51 2.01
N LEU A 6 -6.85 3.58 1.10
CA LEU A 6 -6.78 2.64 -0.03
C LEU A 6 -5.87 1.50 0.39
N VAL A 7 -6.42 0.30 0.44
CA VAL A 7 -5.64 -0.91 0.75
C VAL A 7 -5.18 -1.50 -0.57
N LYS A 8 -3.86 -1.62 -0.70
CA LYS A 8 -3.24 -2.10 -1.93
C LYS A 8 -2.29 -3.25 -1.66
N VAL A 9 -2.11 -4.08 -2.65
CA VAL A 9 -1.04 -5.08 -2.68
C VAL A 9 -0.16 -4.78 -3.88
N PHE A 10 1.13 -5.09 -3.78
CA PHE A 10 2.04 -4.79 -4.87
C PHE A 10 3.25 -5.71 -4.89
N ASN A 11 3.90 -5.75 -6.04
CA ASN A 11 5.23 -6.28 -6.24
C ASN A 11 6.12 -5.18 -6.82
N ILE A 12 7.41 -5.31 -6.62
CA ILE A 12 8.38 -4.41 -7.24
C ILE A 12 8.85 -5.06 -8.53
N LYS A 13 8.67 -4.32 -9.63
CA LYS A 13 9.14 -4.72 -10.95
C LYS A 13 10.45 -4.00 -11.22
N GLU A 14 11.52 -4.77 -11.32
CA GLU A 14 12.84 -4.22 -11.62
C GLU A 14 12.90 -3.78 -13.09
N GLY A 15 13.37 -2.56 -13.30
CA GLY A 15 13.57 -2.00 -14.63
C GLY A 15 15.03 -1.73 -14.88
N ILE A 16 15.35 -1.42 -16.15
CA ILE A 16 16.72 -1.10 -16.55
C ILE A 16 17.20 0.19 -15.91
N TYR A 17 16.30 1.19 -15.84
CA TYR A 17 16.64 2.52 -15.31
C TYR A 17 15.97 2.84 -14.00
N VAL A 18 14.80 2.29 -13.75
CA VAL A 18 14.00 2.58 -12.56
C VAL A 18 13.12 1.39 -12.22
N ASP A 19 13.00 1.12 -10.91
CA ASP A 19 12.06 0.13 -10.41
C ASP A 19 10.67 0.73 -10.32
N THR A 20 9.65 -0.06 -10.66
CA THR A 20 8.25 0.37 -10.62
C THR A 20 7.43 -0.57 -9.76
N LEU A 21 6.19 -0.15 -9.44
CA LEU A 21 5.25 -0.98 -8.70
C LEU A 21 4.26 -1.63 -9.67
N GLU A 22 4.04 -2.93 -9.46
CA GLU A 22 2.86 -3.61 -9.98
C GLU A 22 1.87 -3.67 -8.83
N GLU A 23 0.85 -2.83 -8.86
CA GLU A 23 -0.05 -2.65 -7.73
C GLU A 23 -1.51 -2.86 -8.09
N GLU A 24 -2.28 -3.29 -7.10
CA GLU A 24 -3.72 -3.47 -7.24
C GLU A 24 -4.40 -2.97 -5.97
N THR A 25 -5.49 -2.22 -6.13
CA THR A 25 -6.30 -1.79 -5.00
C THR A 25 -7.31 -2.89 -4.68
N VAL A 26 -7.26 -3.39 -3.45
CA VAL A 26 -8.11 -4.52 -3.02
C VAL A 26 -9.22 -4.08 -2.08
N ALA A 27 -9.13 -2.91 -1.46
CA ALA A 27 -10.18 -2.38 -0.60
C ALA A 27 -10.08 -0.87 -0.48
N VAL A 28 -11.22 -0.24 -0.18
CA VAL A 28 -11.31 1.19 0.12
C VAL A 28 -12.07 1.31 1.44
N CYS A 29 -11.47 1.95 2.42
CA CYS A 29 -12.05 2.05 3.76
C CYS A 29 -12.09 3.49 4.22
N THR A 30 -13.07 3.80 5.07
CA THR A 30 -13.14 5.11 5.74
C THR A 30 -12.58 5.06 7.17
N ASP A 31 -12.22 3.86 7.64
CA ASP A 31 -11.68 3.61 8.96
C ASP A 31 -10.29 2.98 8.81
N LYS A 32 -9.28 3.62 9.39
CA LYS A 32 -7.90 3.15 9.32
C LYS A 32 -7.74 1.77 9.97
N ASN A 33 -8.39 1.55 11.11
CA ASN A 33 -8.30 0.26 11.79
C ASN A 33 -8.86 -0.87 10.93
N ARG A 34 -9.92 -0.60 10.19
CA ARG A 34 -10.51 -1.56 9.27
C ARG A 34 -9.55 -1.87 8.12
N ALA A 35 -8.91 -0.85 7.57
CA ALA A 35 -7.93 -1.03 6.49
C ALA A 35 -6.75 -1.88 6.95
N GLU A 36 -6.21 -1.58 8.12
CA GLU A 36 -5.11 -2.34 8.72
C GLU A 36 -5.51 -3.80 8.98
N GLU A 37 -6.73 -4.01 9.47
CA GLU A 37 -7.24 -5.34 9.75
C GLU A 37 -7.37 -6.18 8.48
N ILE A 38 -7.92 -5.59 7.41
CA ILE A 38 -8.04 -6.27 6.11
C ILE A 38 -6.68 -6.71 5.62
N LEU A 39 -5.71 -5.81 5.63
CA LEU A 39 -4.38 -6.11 5.12
C LEU A 39 -3.62 -7.07 6.05
N LYS A 40 -3.59 -6.77 7.34
CA LYS A 40 -2.81 -7.51 8.32
C LYS A 40 -3.21 -8.99 8.40
N TYR A 41 -4.50 -9.26 8.33
CA TYR A 41 -5.02 -10.61 8.46
C TYR A 41 -5.39 -11.25 7.13
N ASN A 42 -4.98 -10.63 6.02
CA ASN A 42 -5.25 -11.14 4.67
C ASN A 42 -6.71 -11.49 4.47
N LYS A 43 -7.59 -10.59 4.86
CA LYS A 43 -9.03 -10.79 4.82
C LYS A 43 -9.53 -11.00 3.39
N GLY A 44 -10.35 -12.04 3.22
CA GLY A 44 -10.92 -12.34 1.92
C GLY A 44 -9.94 -12.90 0.90
N GLY A 45 -8.77 -13.32 1.35
CA GLY A 45 -7.78 -13.87 0.44
C GLY A 45 -7.23 -12.83 -0.53
N ILE A 46 -7.01 -11.62 -0.05
CA ILE A 46 -6.51 -10.53 -0.89
C ILE A 46 -5.14 -10.81 -1.49
N ASP A 47 -4.38 -11.68 -0.86
CA ASP A 47 -3.14 -12.18 -1.43
C ASP A 47 -3.26 -13.70 -1.61
N ASP A 48 -3.43 -14.12 -2.83
CA ASP A 48 -3.46 -15.54 -3.19
C ASP A 48 -2.07 -16.04 -3.61
N GLY A 49 -1.03 -15.38 -3.13
CA GLY A 49 0.36 -15.72 -3.41
C GLY A 49 0.97 -14.92 -4.55
N CYS A 50 0.24 -13.96 -5.10
CA CYS A 50 0.70 -13.17 -6.23
C CYS A 50 1.49 -11.93 -5.84
N TYR A 51 1.30 -11.42 -4.61
CA TYR A 51 1.91 -10.16 -4.18
C TYR A 51 2.72 -10.34 -2.90
N ASN A 52 3.90 -9.72 -2.87
CA ASN A 52 4.81 -9.80 -1.73
C ASN A 52 4.68 -8.65 -0.74
N TYR A 53 4.02 -7.57 -1.14
CA TYR A 53 3.94 -6.36 -0.33
C TYR A 53 2.52 -5.83 -0.25
N GLY A 54 2.26 -5.11 0.84
CA GLY A 54 1.02 -4.40 1.03
C GLY A 54 1.26 -2.93 1.31
N LEU A 55 0.23 -2.13 1.09
CA LEU A 55 0.32 -0.69 1.22
C LEU A 55 -1.03 -0.13 1.63
N ILE A 56 -1.03 0.80 2.58
CA ILE A 56 -2.19 1.62 2.87
C ILE A 56 -1.84 3.05 2.48
N VAL A 57 -2.58 3.58 1.51
CA VAL A 57 -2.44 4.96 1.05
C VAL A 57 -3.56 5.77 1.67
N THR A 58 -3.21 6.74 2.51
CA THR A 58 -4.20 7.62 3.14
C THR A 58 -4.33 8.89 2.31
N VAL A 59 -5.53 9.18 1.87
CA VAL A 59 -5.85 10.38 1.09
C VAL A 59 -7.00 11.15 1.72
N VAL A 60 -7.15 12.42 1.35
CA VAL A 60 -8.26 13.25 1.83
C VAL A 60 -9.49 12.99 0.95
N ASP A 61 -10.62 12.73 1.60
CA ASP A 61 -11.89 12.56 0.92
C ASP A 61 -12.27 13.84 0.16
N GLY A 62 -12.76 13.69 -1.04
CA GLY A 62 -13.22 14.78 -1.88
C GLY A 62 -12.15 15.40 -2.78
N LYS A 63 -10.91 14.95 -2.71
CA LYS A 63 -9.88 15.40 -3.63
C LYS A 63 -10.10 14.80 -5.01
N VAL A 64 -9.91 15.60 -6.05
CA VAL A 64 -10.03 15.14 -7.42
C VAL A 64 -8.71 14.53 -7.90
N TYR A 65 -8.81 13.69 -8.92
CA TYR A 65 -7.63 13.06 -9.52
C TYR A 65 -6.68 14.15 -10.05
N GLY A 66 -5.40 13.97 -9.80
CA GLY A 66 -4.38 14.95 -10.13
C GLY A 66 -4.04 15.89 -8.99
N GLU A 67 -4.95 16.03 -8.02
CA GLU A 67 -4.71 16.77 -6.78
C GLU A 67 -4.52 15.83 -5.59
N ILE A 68 -4.59 14.53 -5.83
CA ILE A 68 -4.49 13.52 -4.77
C ILE A 68 -3.04 13.31 -4.44
N ASN A 69 -2.62 13.87 -3.32
CA ASN A 69 -1.34 13.57 -2.71
C ASN A 69 -1.61 12.81 -1.42
N PRO A 70 -0.96 11.68 -1.20
CA PRO A 70 -1.15 10.96 0.04
C PRO A 70 -0.75 11.83 1.24
N VAL A 71 -1.51 11.74 2.31
CA VAL A 71 -1.11 12.35 3.58
C VAL A 71 -0.31 11.37 4.42
N ASP A 72 -0.39 10.09 4.11
CA ASP A 72 0.38 9.05 4.79
C ASP A 72 0.48 7.80 3.91
N LEU A 73 1.57 7.06 4.09
CA LEU A 73 1.82 5.77 3.44
C LEU A 73 2.28 4.79 4.51
N SER A 74 1.63 3.63 4.59
CA SER A 74 2.05 2.55 5.48
C SER A 74 2.38 1.33 4.63
N ILE A 75 3.58 0.78 4.81
CA ILE A 75 4.12 -0.28 3.96
C ILE A 75 4.22 -1.56 4.76
N TYR A 76 3.86 -2.67 4.13
CA TYR A 76 3.82 -3.99 4.74
C TYR A 76 4.47 -5.01 3.84
N LYS A 77 4.94 -6.09 4.45
CA LYS A 77 5.45 -7.27 3.73
C LYS A 77 4.60 -8.47 4.09
N TYR A 78 4.26 -9.28 3.08
CA TYR A 78 3.52 -10.52 3.31
C TYR A 78 4.41 -11.56 3.96
N ASN A 79 3.93 -12.14 5.05
CA ASN A 79 4.57 -13.27 5.73
C ASN A 79 3.79 -14.53 5.38
N LYS A 80 4.36 -15.36 4.53
CA LYS A 80 3.71 -16.55 4.02
C LYS A 80 3.38 -17.58 5.13
N GLU A 81 4.26 -17.70 6.12
CA GLU A 81 4.05 -18.66 7.21
C GLU A 81 2.86 -18.29 8.08
N LYS A 82 2.67 -17.00 8.32
CA LYS A 82 1.57 -16.48 9.15
C LYS A 82 0.34 -16.10 8.34
N ASP A 83 0.43 -16.11 7.02
CA ASP A 83 -0.61 -15.63 6.12
C ASP A 83 -1.11 -14.25 6.53
N SER A 84 -0.17 -13.34 6.74
CA SER A 84 -0.48 -11.98 7.17
C SER A 84 0.54 -11.00 6.63
N PHE A 85 0.12 -9.74 6.51
CA PHE A 85 1.03 -8.65 6.16
C PHE A 85 1.54 -8.02 7.45
N GLU A 86 2.84 -7.81 7.52
CA GLU A 86 3.51 -7.22 8.69
C GLU A 86 4.15 -5.91 8.30
N SER A 87 4.17 -4.94 9.21
CA SER A 87 4.81 -3.64 8.97
C SER A 87 6.24 -3.83 8.51
N LEU A 88 6.60 -3.10 7.47
CA LEU A 88 7.93 -3.16 6.87
C LEU A 88 8.59 -1.79 6.91
N ASP A 89 9.81 -1.76 7.40
CA ASP A 89 10.67 -0.58 7.33
C ASP A 89 11.94 -0.96 6.57
N ASP A 90 11.88 -0.80 5.25
CA ASP A 90 12.96 -1.14 4.33
C ASP A 90 13.24 0.07 3.45
N ASP A 91 14.46 0.59 3.50
CA ASP A 91 14.82 1.83 2.82
C ASP A 91 14.57 1.78 1.31
N ARG A 92 14.89 0.65 0.66
CA ARG A 92 14.68 0.50 -0.78
C ARG A 92 13.19 0.54 -1.13
N VAL A 93 12.40 -0.25 -0.41
CA VAL A 93 10.95 -0.32 -0.64
C VAL A 93 10.30 1.02 -0.34
N ASN A 94 10.67 1.64 0.77
CA ASN A 94 10.17 2.98 1.15
C ASN A 94 10.45 4.01 0.05
N PHE A 95 11.66 4.01 -0.48
CA PHE A 95 12.05 4.94 -1.54
C PHE A 95 11.20 4.75 -2.80
N ILE A 96 11.05 3.50 -3.24
CA ILE A 96 10.29 3.19 -4.46
C ILE A 96 8.83 3.60 -4.31
N VAL A 97 8.20 3.26 -3.17
CA VAL A 97 6.80 3.59 -2.91
C VAL A 97 6.60 5.10 -2.81
N LYS A 98 7.44 5.79 -2.06
CA LYS A 98 7.34 7.24 -1.90
C LYS A 98 7.51 7.96 -3.24
N LYS A 99 8.43 7.49 -4.07
CA LYS A 99 8.63 8.06 -5.40
C LYS A 99 7.39 7.87 -6.27
N ARG A 100 6.79 6.68 -6.24
CA ARG A 100 5.56 6.38 -7.00
C ARG A 100 4.42 7.34 -6.65
N TYR A 101 4.31 7.71 -5.39
CA TYR A 101 3.21 8.54 -4.91
C TYR A 101 3.61 10.01 -4.70
N CYS A 102 4.80 10.40 -5.14
CA CYS A 102 5.33 11.76 -4.98
C CYS A 102 5.35 12.20 -3.51
N PHE A 103 5.65 11.26 -2.61
CA PHE A 103 5.67 11.47 -1.15
C PHE A 103 7.11 11.63 -0.65
N LEU A 104 7.99 12.21 -1.44
CA LEU A 104 9.38 12.46 -1.05
C LEU A 104 9.49 13.82 -0.36
N ASP A 105 10.15 13.83 0.75
CA ASP A 105 10.45 15.06 1.49
C ASP A 105 11.60 15.83 0.83
#